data_f244b604a7c2639057c8c592a79624a6
#
_entry.id   f244b604a7c2639057c8c592a79624a6
#
_cell.length_a   1.000
_cell.length_b   1.000
_cell.length_c   1.000
_cell.angle_alpha   90.00
_cell.angle_beta   90.00
_cell.angle_gamma   90.00
#
_symmetry.space_group_name_H-M   'P 1'
#
loop_
_entity.id
_entity.type
_entity.pdbx_description
1 polymer ?
#
loop_
_entity_poly.entity_id
_entity_poly.type
_entity_poly.pdbx_seq_one_letter_code
_entity_poly.pdbx_strand_id
1 'polypeptide(L)'
;MDRKTFSKIKCNKDYRPSKVTALSFAIALRLNVFETNLLLQTLGMTLSKSIEFDVIVQYFIENRIYDINLINETLFEFDQMLLGS
;
A
#
# COMPACT_ATOMS: atom_id res chain seq x y z
N MET A 1 -12.22 -6.68 5.89
CA MET A 1 -12.58 -6.24 4.54
C MET A 1 -14.08 -6.34 4.32
N ASP A 2 -14.64 -5.36 3.69
CA ASP A 2 -16.06 -5.35 3.37
C ASP A 2 -16.38 -6.46 2.37
N ARG A 3 -17.45 -7.21 2.62
CA ARG A 3 -17.90 -8.29 1.78
C ARG A 3 -18.23 -7.81 0.36
N LYS A 4 -18.82 -6.63 0.25
CA LYS A 4 -19.16 -6.06 -1.04
C LYS A 4 -17.91 -5.73 -1.85
N THR A 5 -16.88 -5.24 -1.19
CA THR A 5 -15.61 -4.95 -1.85
C THR A 5 -14.98 -6.22 -2.40
N PHE A 6 -15.01 -7.29 -1.62
CA PHE A 6 -14.49 -8.56 -2.07
C PHE A 6 -15.23 -9.09 -3.30
N SER A 7 -16.57 -9.03 -3.27
CA SER A 7 -17.38 -9.46 -4.40
C SER A 7 -17.10 -8.63 -5.64
N LYS A 8 -16.93 -7.33 -5.48
CA LYS A 8 -16.64 -6.43 -6.58
C LYS A 8 -15.31 -6.78 -7.26
N ILE A 9 -14.29 -7.05 -6.46
CA ILE A 9 -12.99 -7.44 -6.99
C ILE A 9 -13.10 -8.75 -7.77
N LYS A 10 -13.84 -9.70 -7.24
CA LYS A 10 -14.00 -11.01 -7.84
C LYS A 10 -14.79 -10.97 -9.14
N CYS A 11 -15.82 -10.13 -9.21
CA CYS A 11 -16.74 -10.11 -10.33
C CYS A 11 -16.36 -9.13 -11.43
N ASN A 12 -15.57 -8.14 -11.13
CA ASN A 12 -15.18 -7.10 -12.08
C ASN A 12 -13.75 -7.32 -12.52
N LYS A 13 -13.58 -7.78 -13.74
CA LYS A 13 -12.27 -8.11 -14.29
C LYS A 13 -11.37 -6.88 -14.45
N ASP A 14 -11.99 -5.71 -14.59
CA ASP A 14 -11.22 -4.47 -14.78
C ASP A 14 -10.91 -3.78 -13.48
N TYR A 15 -11.41 -4.30 -12.36
CA TYR A 15 -11.18 -3.69 -11.07
C TYR A 15 -9.74 -3.92 -10.63
N ARG A 16 -9.08 -2.85 -10.24
CA ARG A 16 -7.73 -2.91 -9.67
C ARG A 16 -7.69 -2.05 -8.43
N PRO A 17 -7.17 -2.56 -7.32
CA PRO A 17 -6.98 -1.72 -6.14
C PRO A 17 -5.96 -0.63 -6.46
N SER A 18 -6.13 0.52 -5.83
CA SER A 18 -5.16 1.60 -5.96
C SER A 18 -3.85 1.21 -5.27
N LYS A 19 -2.77 1.93 -5.60
CA LYS A 19 -1.50 1.70 -4.93
C LYS A 19 -1.62 1.90 -3.43
N VAL A 20 -2.41 2.89 -3.00
CA VAL A 20 -2.66 3.13 -1.58
C VAL A 20 -3.25 1.88 -0.93
N THR A 21 -4.25 1.28 -1.55
CA THR A 21 -4.87 0.07 -1.03
C THR A 21 -3.88 -1.09 -1.00
N ALA A 22 -3.11 -1.27 -2.08
CA ALA A 22 -2.14 -2.35 -2.15
C ALA A 22 -1.08 -2.21 -1.06
N LEU A 23 -0.57 -1.00 -0.83
CA LEU A 23 0.42 -0.78 0.20
C LEU A 23 -0.17 -0.91 1.59
N SER A 24 -1.45 -0.57 1.77
CA SER A 24 -2.14 -0.81 3.04
C SER A 24 -2.16 -2.31 3.37
N PHE A 25 -2.41 -3.15 2.38
CA PHE A 25 -2.35 -4.60 2.58
C PHE A 25 -0.93 -5.04 2.92
N ALA A 26 0.07 -4.50 2.23
CA ALA A 26 1.46 -4.86 2.51
C ALA A 26 1.82 -4.56 3.96
N ILE A 27 1.41 -3.41 4.47
CA ILE A 27 1.65 -3.04 5.87
C ILE A 27 0.88 -3.97 6.81
N ALA A 28 -0.39 -4.23 6.52
CA ALA A 28 -1.22 -5.08 7.36
C ALA A 28 -0.67 -6.51 7.44
N LEU A 29 -0.12 -7.01 6.35
CA LEU A 29 0.45 -8.34 6.26
C LEU A 29 1.92 -8.39 6.65
N ARG A 30 2.49 -7.24 6.97
CA ARG A 30 3.91 -7.10 7.37
C ARG A 30 4.86 -7.69 6.32
N LEU A 31 4.61 -7.36 5.07
CA LEU A 31 5.46 -7.80 3.97
C LEU A 31 6.77 -7.00 3.96
N ASN A 32 7.85 -7.66 3.56
CA ASN A 32 9.12 -6.95 3.36
C ASN A 32 9.11 -6.26 1.99
N VAL A 33 10.19 -5.55 1.66
CA VAL A 33 10.28 -4.82 0.41
C VAL A 33 10.12 -5.75 -0.79
N PHE A 34 10.77 -6.90 -0.75
CA PHE A 34 10.71 -7.87 -1.85
C PHE A 34 9.28 -8.35 -2.07
N GLU A 35 8.61 -8.74 -0.98
CA GLU A 35 7.23 -9.22 -1.06
C GLU A 35 6.28 -8.11 -1.49
N THR A 36 6.51 -6.90 -1.01
CA THR A 36 5.69 -5.76 -1.41
C THR A 36 5.83 -5.50 -2.91
N ASN A 37 7.05 -5.59 -3.44
CA ASN A 37 7.26 -5.42 -4.87
C ASN A 37 6.56 -6.51 -5.67
N LEU A 38 6.58 -7.75 -5.20
CA LEU A 38 5.86 -8.83 -5.86
C LEU A 38 4.37 -8.56 -5.92
N LEU A 39 3.81 -8.09 -4.80
CA LEU A 39 2.40 -7.74 -4.76
C LEU A 39 2.07 -6.64 -5.78
N LEU A 40 2.87 -5.60 -5.80
CA LEU A 40 2.66 -4.49 -6.72
C LEU A 40 2.80 -4.93 -8.17
N GLN A 41 3.78 -5.77 -8.48
CA GLN A 41 3.97 -6.28 -9.84
C GLN A 41 2.75 -7.07 -10.32
N THR A 42 2.13 -7.82 -9.42
CA THR A 42 0.91 -8.57 -9.74
C THR A 42 -0.19 -7.62 -10.19
N LEU A 43 -0.19 -6.40 -9.69
CA LEU A 43 -1.19 -5.38 -10.01
C LEU A 43 -0.71 -4.42 -11.10
N GLY A 44 0.45 -4.68 -11.70
CA GLY A 44 1.00 -3.81 -12.73
C GLY A 44 1.58 -2.52 -12.18
N MET A 45 1.99 -2.52 -10.93
CA MET A 45 2.53 -1.34 -10.26
C MET A 45 3.95 -1.59 -9.76
N THR A 46 4.63 -0.51 -9.38
CA THR A 46 5.95 -0.59 -8.79
C THR A 46 6.15 0.59 -7.85
N LEU A 47 7.08 0.42 -6.91
CA LEU A 47 7.48 1.53 -6.04
C LEU A 47 8.40 2.45 -6.84
N SER A 48 8.12 3.74 -6.78
CA SER A 48 8.88 4.75 -7.51
C SER A 48 9.69 5.59 -6.53
N LYS A 49 10.95 5.81 -6.86
CA LYS A 49 11.81 6.69 -6.04
C LYS A 49 11.50 8.16 -6.29
N SER A 50 10.71 8.46 -7.30
CA SER A 50 10.33 9.82 -7.64
C SER A 50 9.01 10.25 -7.00
N ILE A 51 8.27 9.31 -6.43
CA ILE A 51 6.99 9.58 -5.80
C ILE A 51 7.20 9.58 -4.28
N GLU A 52 6.95 10.72 -3.66
CA GLU A 52 7.19 10.88 -2.22
C GLU A 52 6.42 9.89 -1.38
N PHE A 53 5.17 9.63 -1.74
CA PHE A 53 4.36 8.64 -1.05
C PHE A 53 5.05 7.27 -1.03
N ASP A 54 5.53 6.83 -2.19
CA ASP A 54 6.19 5.54 -2.31
C ASP A 54 7.48 5.48 -1.48
N VAL A 55 8.25 6.55 -1.51
CA VAL A 55 9.51 6.64 -0.75
C VAL A 55 9.24 6.52 0.74
N ILE A 56 8.23 7.22 1.23
CA ILE A 56 7.90 7.21 2.65
C ILE A 56 7.48 5.81 3.09
N VAL A 57 6.57 5.18 2.34
CA VAL A 57 6.08 3.85 2.68
C VAL A 57 7.21 2.83 2.61
N GLN A 58 8.04 2.93 1.58
CA GLN A 58 9.18 2.03 1.44
C GLN A 58 10.15 2.14 2.62
N TYR A 59 10.40 3.37 3.07
CA TYR A 59 11.27 3.60 4.22
C TYR A 59 10.78 2.80 5.44
N PHE A 60 9.48 2.88 5.74
CA PHE A 60 8.93 2.17 6.87
C PHE A 60 9.03 0.65 6.68
N ILE A 61 8.78 0.16 5.48
CA ILE A 61 8.88 -1.27 5.20
C ILE A 61 10.32 -1.75 5.35
N GLU A 62 11.28 -0.99 4.84
CA GLU A 62 12.70 -1.34 4.95
C GLU A 62 13.16 -1.42 6.39
N ASN A 63 12.60 -0.59 7.25
CA ASN A 63 12.94 -0.58 8.67
C ASN A 63 12.01 -1.46 9.50
N ARG A 64 11.14 -2.21 8.84
CA ARG A 64 10.20 -3.13 9.48
C ARG A 64 9.30 -2.44 10.50
N ILE A 65 8.89 -1.24 10.18
CA ILE A 65 7.96 -0.47 10.99
C ILE A 65 6.58 -0.59 10.35
N TYR A 66 5.71 -1.34 10.99
CA TYR A 66 4.37 -1.62 10.46
C TYR A 66 3.27 -0.97 11.29
N ASP A 67 3.60 0.12 11.95
CA ASP A 67 2.63 0.89 12.73
C ASP A 67 1.90 1.83 11.79
N ILE A 68 0.66 1.48 11.45
CA ILE A 68 -0.15 2.25 10.51
C ILE A 68 -0.36 3.68 10.99
N ASN A 69 -0.49 3.88 12.31
CA ASN A 69 -0.69 5.21 12.85
C ASN A 69 0.52 6.10 12.65
N LEU A 70 1.71 5.56 12.88
CA LEU A 70 2.94 6.29 12.69
C LEU A 70 3.18 6.60 11.21
N ILE A 71 2.91 5.62 10.35
CA ILE A 71 3.06 5.81 8.92
C ILE A 71 2.10 6.90 8.43
N ASN A 72 0.85 6.85 8.85
CA ASN A 72 -0.14 7.84 8.45
C ASN A 72 0.19 9.23 8.99
N GLU A 73 0.72 9.31 10.19
CA GLU A 73 1.14 10.59 10.75
C GLU A 73 2.23 11.21 9.89
N THR A 74 3.20 10.41 9.46
CA THR A 74 4.26 10.89 8.58
C THR A 74 3.71 11.29 7.21
N LEU A 75 2.83 10.47 6.64
CA LEU A 75 2.21 10.80 5.36
C LEU A 75 1.42 12.10 5.44
N PHE A 76 0.71 12.31 6.54
CA PHE A 76 -0.04 13.53 6.75
C PHE A 76 0.89 14.75 6.76
N GLU A 77 2.03 14.65 7.43
CA GLU A 77 2.99 15.75 7.49
C GLU A 77 3.53 16.13 6.11
N PHE A 78 3.59 15.19 5.20
CA PHE A 78 4.06 15.42 3.83
C PHE A 78 2.93 15.61 2.84
N ASP A 79 1.71 15.86 3.31
CA ASP A 79 0.53 16.09 2.47
C ASP A 79 0.25 14.92 1.52
N GLN A 80 0.53 13.72 1.96
CA GLN A 80 0.29 12.51 1.17
C GLN A 80 -1.00 11.83 1.59
N MET A 81 -1.51 10.96 0.72
CA MET A 81 -2.69 10.16 1.05
C MET A 81 -2.37 9.20 2.19
N LEU A 82 -3.36 8.93 3.05
CA LEU A 82 -3.17 8.04 4.17
C LEU A 82 -3.49 6.60 3.78
N LEU A 83 -2.86 5.65 4.48
CA LEU A 83 -3.13 4.23 4.30
C LEU A 83 -4.35 3.81 5.12
N GLY A 84 -4.96 2.72 4.69
CA GLY A 84 -6.03 2.10 5.48
C GLY A 84 -7.38 2.79 5.40
N SER A 85 -7.57 3.65 4.43
CA SER A 85 -8.87 4.33 4.27
C SER A 85 -9.69 3.75 3.14
#